data_fa22cec4357e79ce6279f04a8754098e
#
_entry.id   fa22cec4357e79ce6279f04a8754098e
#
_cell.length_a   1.000
_cell.length_b   1.000
_cell.length_c   1.000
_cell.angle_alpha   90.00
_cell.angle_beta   90.00
_cell.angle_gamma   90.00
#
_symmetry.space_group_name_H-M   'P 1'
#
loop_
_entity.id
_entity.type
_entity.pdbx_description
1 polymer ?
#
loop_
_entity_poly.entity_id
_entity_poly.type
_entity_poly.pdbx_seq_one_letter_code
_entity_poly.pdbx_strand_id
1 'polypeptide(L)'
;MFLAERIRQLRIHKGMNQSELVDGICSIAYLSRIENGKIKPSKQFLEKISKKLDIDLHYLSDLDTFNFKSTIQDISNKYRLNNSLTDKEVSLLEIYSLEMHSVPILLQIYGVLIHYYILNQDIKNANRHYEKSLNLLPDRGLEYFPEDSLFYFIACGNYFYSKQNFNKANDYYTNADKLLKEEDGILRANLYYSLGLAKQRLFKSQQVSRQYSLKAYDLYENLNYTSNMISVLNTLGVQYYLDNMFDEAKKCLKKAEELINLNENQTLMGMIKYNYGRIYQGMKDFDRAIAYFEDSLKINQNSKKEKVYSLRGLIEVYSELKNWNKVNIYLNEAIQIVEDLNHLTYLYVDIRALVAELYKIRGDCYSYEKEMQQIISYSQKNDQLLLIKKLSIDLANHYFSVNAYKMAAKYYQTALKFEN
;
A
#
# COMPACT_ATOMS: atom_id res chain seq x y z
N MET A 1 -20.51 21.73 -25.07
CA MET A 1 -20.70 20.34 -24.62
C MET A 1 -20.05 20.09 -23.26
N PHE A 2 -18.82 20.51 -23.06
CA PHE A 2 -18.07 20.24 -21.81
C PHE A 2 -18.67 20.84 -20.52
N LEU A 3 -19.15 22.06 -20.49
CA LEU A 3 -19.65 22.71 -19.27
C LEU A 3 -20.94 22.05 -18.76
N ALA A 4 -21.86 21.70 -19.66
CA ALA A 4 -23.12 21.03 -19.34
C ALA A 4 -22.88 19.68 -18.66
N GLU A 5 -22.02 18.86 -19.25
CA GLU A 5 -21.66 17.55 -18.70
C GLU A 5 -20.88 17.70 -17.39
N ARG A 6 -20.00 18.70 -17.29
CA ARG A 6 -19.25 18.98 -16.06
C ARG A 6 -20.16 19.33 -14.88
N ILE A 7 -21.16 20.19 -15.08
CA ILE A 7 -22.15 20.51 -14.03
C ILE A 7 -22.90 19.26 -13.58
N ARG A 8 -23.30 18.42 -14.53
CA ARG A 8 -23.98 17.14 -14.24
C ARG A 8 -23.10 16.19 -13.44
N GLN A 9 -21.85 16.00 -13.85
CA GLN A 9 -20.90 15.10 -13.17
C GLN A 9 -20.57 15.58 -11.75
N LEU A 10 -20.36 16.89 -11.58
CA LEU A 10 -20.16 17.50 -10.26
C LEU A 10 -21.34 17.24 -9.32
N ARG A 11 -22.55 17.43 -9.80
CA ARG A 11 -23.78 17.16 -9.04
C ARG A 11 -23.85 15.70 -8.60
N ILE A 12 -23.65 14.78 -9.55
CA ILE A 12 -23.70 13.32 -9.28
C ILE A 12 -22.60 12.92 -8.29
N HIS A 13 -21.40 13.47 -8.45
CA HIS A 13 -20.26 13.20 -7.56
C HIS A 13 -20.54 13.66 -6.11
N LYS A 14 -21.22 14.80 -5.94
CA LYS A 14 -21.66 15.29 -4.63
C LYS A 14 -22.92 14.55 -4.09
N GLY A 15 -23.41 13.53 -4.80
CA GLY A 15 -24.59 12.75 -4.41
C GLY A 15 -25.91 13.55 -4.50
N MET A 16 -25.93 14.70 -5.19
CA MET A 16 -27.10 15.58 -5.26
C MET A 16 -28.01 15.19 -6.43
N ASN A 17 -29.32 15.22 -6.21
CA ASN A 17 -30.28 15.22 -7.32
C ASN A 17 -30.44 16.63 -7.90
N GLN A 18 -31.16 16.76 -9.04
CA GLN A 18 -31.32 18.06 -9.71
C GLN A 18 -32.05 19.09 -8.83
N SER A 19 -33.06 18.66 -8.07
CA SER A 19 -33.81 19.55 -7.19
C SER A 19 -32.94 20.10 -6.04
N GLU A 20 -32.12 19.26 -5.44
CA GLU A 20 -31.20 19.65 -4.37
C GLU A 20 -30.17 20.66 -4.85
N LEU A 21 -29.61 20.48 -6.07
CA LEU A 21 -28.62 21.41 -6.59
C LEU A 21 -29.22 22.81 -6.85
N VAL A 22 -30.44 22.89 -7.39
CA VAL A 22 -31.05 24.17 -7.77
C VAL A 22 -31.94 24.81 -6.73
N ASP A 23 -32.10 24.18 -5.57
CA ASP A 23 -32.92 24.70 -4.48
C ASP A 23 -32.44 26.10 -4.07
N GLY A 24 -33.37 27.08 -4.14
CA GLY A 24 -33.10 28.50 -3.93
C GLY A 24 -32.29 29.20 -5.05
N ILE A 25 -32.03 28.54 -6.17
CA ILE A 25 -31.23 29.09 -7.27
C ILE A 25 -32.07 29.26 -8.55
N CYS A 26 -32.73 28.20 -9.04
CA CYS A 26 -33.54 28.22 -10.26
C CYS A 26 -34.48 26.99 -10.31
N SER A 27 -35.25 26.86 -11.42
CA SER A 27 -36.11 25.69 -11.63
C SER A 27 -35.31 24.45 -12.08
N ILE A 28 -35.79 23.25 -11.73
CA ILE A 28 -35.23 21.97 -12.18
C ILE A 28 -35.18 21.92 -13.71
N ALA A 29 -36.22 22.42 -14.38
CA ALA A 29 -36.31 22.46 -15.86
C ALA A 29 -35.17 23.30 -16.46
N TYR A 30 -34.76 24.39 -15.81
CA TYR A 30 -33.64 25.20 -16.26
C TYR A 30 -32.31 24.42 -16.14
N LEU A 31 -32.03 23.78 -15.02
CA LEU A 31 -30.85 22.94 -14.85
C LEU A 31 -30.84 21.77 -15.86
N SER A 32 -31.96 21.07 -16.03
CA SER A 32 -32.08 19.98 -16.99
C SER A 32 -31.73 20.40 -18.42
N ARG A 33 -32.15 21.61 -18.83
CA ARG A 33 -31.78 22.17 -20.13
C ARG A 33 -30.30 22.50 -20.26
N ILE A 34 -29.68 22.97 -19.17
CA ILE A 34 -28.23 23.21 -19.09
C ILE A 34 -27.49 21.87 -19.17
N GLU A 35 -27.79 20.90 -18.33
CA GLU A 35 -27.12 19.59 -18.29
C GLU A 35 -27.24 18.82 -19.61
N ASN A 36 -28.32 19.06 -20.38
CA ASN A 36 -28.51 18.52 -21.72
C ASN A 36 -27.90 19.38 -22.84
N GLY A 37 -27.16 20.43 -22.50
CA GLY A 37 -26.49 21.30 -23.46
C GLY A 37 -27.42 22.17 -24.33
N LYS A 38 -28.71 22.28 -23.97
CA LYS A 38 -29.72 23.05 -24.70
C LYS A 38 -29.66 24.55 -24.47
N ILE A 39 -29.11 24.98 -23.32
CA ILE A 39 -28.95 26.37 -22.95
C ILE A 39 -27.57 26.56 -22.28
N LYS A 40 -26.92 27.72 -22.58
CA LYS A 40 -25.72 28.12 -21.83
C LYS A 40 -26.11 28.71 -20.48
N PRO A 41 -25.47 28.33 -19.37
CA PRO A 41 -25.75 28.91 -18.06
C PRO A 41 -25.26 30.36 -17.99
N SER A 42 -25.97 31.19 -17.24
CA SER A 42 -25.54 32.57 -16.95
C SER A 42 -24.40 32.59 -15.91
N LYS A 43 -23.56 33.62 -15.91
CA LYS A 43 -22.50 33.82 -14.93
C LYS A 43 -23.04 33.78 -13.48
N GLN A 44 -24.18 34.44 -13.23
CA GLN A 44 -24.83 34.45 -11.92
C GLN A 44 -25.29 33.04 -11.48
N PHE A 45 -25.77 32.22 -12.41
CA PHE A 45 -26.10 30.83 -12.15
C PHE A 45 -24.86 30.03 -11.77
N LEU A 46 -23.75 30.17 -12.50
CA LEU A 46 -22.48 29.50 -12.23
C LEU A 46 -21.91 29.91 -10.86
N GLU A 47 -21.98 31.19 -10.48
CA GLU A 47 -21.55 31.70 -9.18
C GLU A 47 -22.35 31.09 -8.02
N LYS A 48 -23.67 30.89 -8.19
CA LYS A 48 -24.51 30.26 -7.16
C LYS A 48 -24.28 28.78 -7.04
N ILE A 49 -24.13 28.09 -8.19
CA ILE A 49 -23.86 26.65 -8.22
C ILE A 49 -22.46 26.33 -7.71
N SER A 50 -21.45 27.12 -8.02
CA SER A 50 -20.10 26.91 -7.53
C SER A 50 -20.04 26.93 -6.01
N LYS A 51 -20.76 27.87 -5.37
CA LYS A 51 -20.88 27.92 -3.90
C LYS A 51 -21.60 26.70 -3.33
N LYS A 52 -22.68 26.24 -3.99
CA LYS A 52 -23.44 25.07 -3.51
C LYS A 52 -22.73 23.75 -3.70
N LEU A 53 -21.89 23.65 -4.73
CA LEU A 53 -21.03 22.52 -5.01
C LEU A 53 -19.69 22.56 -4.24
N ASP A 54 -19.44 23.67 -3.53
CA ASP A 54 -18.17 23.94 -2.83
C ASP A 54 -16.94 23.80 -3.74
N ILE A 55 -16.98 24.52 -4.88
CA ILE A 55 -15.89 24.60 -5.86
C ILE A 55 -15.67 26.06 -6.27
N ASP A 56 -14.50 26.37 -6.76
CA ASP A 56 -14.23 27.72 -7.31
C ASP A 56 -14.93 27.94 -8.65
N LEU A 57 -15.44 29.17 -8.86
CA LEU A 57 -16.19 29.54 -10.06
C LEU A 57 -15.43 29.29 -11.37
N HIS A 58 -14.11 29.43 -11.34
CA HIS A 58 -13.29 29.25 -12.56
C HIS A 58 -13.36 27.82 -13.11
N TYR A 59 -13.69 26.83 -12.29
CA TYR A 59 -13.90 25.44 -12.76
C TYR A 59 -15.19 25.24 -13.55
N LEU A 60 -16.12 26.17 -13.43
CA LEU A 60 -17.37 26.19 -14.20
C LEU A 60 -17.34 27.18 -15.36
N SER A 61 -16.30 28.00 -15.51
CA SER A 61 -16.23 28.95 -16.61
C SER A 61 -15.76 28.27 -17.89
N ASP A 62 -16.49 28.51 -19.00
CA ASP A 62 -16.23 27.98 -20.35
C ASP A 62 -14.92 28.53 -20.97
N LEU A 63 -14.23 29.41 -20.25
CA LEU A 63 -13.27 30.31 -20.88
C LEU A 63 -11.89 29.67 -21.08
N ASP A 64 -11.60 28.44 -20.68
CA ASP A 64 -10.26 27.94 -20.99
C ASP A 64 -10.10 26.44 -20.91
N THR A 65 -10.10 25.80 -22.08
CA THR A 65 -9.33 24.54 -22.27
C THR A 65 -7.85 24.72 -21.89
N PHE A 66 -7.38 25.94 -21.75
CA PHE A 66 -6.03 26.31 -21.33
C PHE A 66 -5.86 26.28 -19.79
N ASN A 67 -6.83 26.84 -19.05
CA ASN A 67 -6.78 26.88 -17.56
C ASN A 67 -6.91 25.53 -16.90
N PHE A 68 -7.71 24.66 -17.45
CA PHE A 68 -7.92 23.31 -16.94
C PHE A 68 -6.62 22.48 -16.97
N LYS A 69 -5.84 22.57 -18.05
CA LYS A 69 -4.57 21.86 -18.19
C LYS A 69 -3.55 22.37 -17.16
N SER A 70 -3.44 23.69 -16.99
CA SER A 70 -2.57 24.27 -15.97
C SER A 70 -3.00 23.88 -14.55
N THR A 71 -4.31 23.86 -14.26
CA THR A 71 -4.84 23.45 -12.95
C THR A 71 -4.44 22.02 -12.59
N ILE A 72 -4.60 21.05 -13.51
CA ILE A 72 -4.18 19.68 -13.26
C ILE A 72 -2.67 19.61 -13.04
N GLN A 73 -1.91 20.33 -13.84
CA GLN A 73 -0.46 20.36 -13.72
C GLN A 73 -0.02 20.97 -12.38
N ASP A 74 -0.67 22.05 -11.92
CA ASP A 74 -0.38 22.67 -10.63
C ASP A 74 -0.72 21.74 -9.46
N ILE A 75 -1.89 21.10 -9.48
CA ILE A 75 -2.29 20.11 -8.48
C ILE A 75 -1.30 18.94 -8.47
N SER A 76 -0.94 18.43 -9.65
CA SER A 76 -0.01 17.30 -9.79
C SER A 76 1.38 17.64 -9.27
N ASN A 77 1.92 18.81 -9.63
CA ASN A 77 3.23 19.27 -9.17
C ASN A 77 3.26 19.48 -7.65
N LYS A 78 2.23 20.16 -7.11
CA LYS A 78 2.07 20.34 -5.67
C LYS A 78 2.02 19.00 -4.94
N TYR A 79 1.24 18.05 -5.46
CA TYR A 79 1.11 16.72 -4.87
C TYR A 79 2.43 15.93 -4.87
N ARG A 80 3.18 15.98 -5.97
CA ARG A 80 4.49 15.33 -6.08
C ARG A 80 5.50 15.84 -5.05
N LEU A 81 5.35 17.11 -4.60
CA LEU A 81 6.21 17.72 -3.59
C LEU A 81 5.77 17.35 -2.15
N ASN A 82 4.47 17.37 -1.88
CA ASN A 82 3.94 17.37 -0.51
C ASN A 82 3.17 16.10 -0.14
N ASN A 83 2.86 15.23 -1.10
CA ASN A 83 2.01 14.04 -0.95
C ASN A 83 0.63 14.34 -0.30
N SER A 84 0.11 15.56 -0.47
CA SER A 84 -1.15 15.98 0.15
C SER A 84 -2.08 16.66 -0.86
N LEU A 85 -3.38 16.38 -0.77
CA LEU A 85 -4.45 17.03 -1.51
C LEU A 85 -5.51 17.52 -0.53
N THR A 86 -6.14 18.64 -0.87
CA THR A 86 -7.39 19.05 -0.25
C THR A 86 -8.56 18.26 -0.84
N ASP A 87 -9.69 18.15 -0.11
CA ASP A 87 -10.90 17.48 -0.61
C ASP A 87 -11.41 18.08 -1.93
N LYS A 88 -11.21 19.39 -2.13
CA LYS A 88 -11.54 20.07 -3.37
C LYS A 88 -10.67 19.61 -4.54
N GLU A 89 -9.37 19.49 -4.34
CA GLU A 89 -8.42 19.01 -5.36
C GLU A 89 -8.70 17.54 -5.72
N VAL A 90 -9.00 16.69 -4.73
CA VAL A 90 -9.41 15.29 -4.99
C VAL A 90 -10.68 15.25 -5.83
N SER A 91 -11.73 16.00 -5.42
CA SER A 91 -13.00 16.06 -6.15
C SER A 91 -12.81 16.54 -7.60
N LEU A 92 -11.93 17.50 -7.83
CA LEU A 92 -11.60 17.98 -9.17
C LEU A 92 -10.92 16.89 -10.03
N LEU A 93 -9.88 16.25 -9.51
CA LEU A 93 -9.20 15.18 -10.24
C LEU A 93 -10.13 14.01 -10.53
N GLU A 94 -11.03 13.65 -9.60
CA GLU A 94 -12.07 12.64 -9.81
C GLU A 94 -12.97 12.99 -10.99
N ILE A 95 -13.43 14.23 -11.08
CA ILE A 95 -14.29 14.71 -12.17
C ILE A 95 -13.54 14.70 -13.49
N TYR A 96 -12.32 15.23 -13.50
CA TYR A 96 -11.49 15.24 -14.70
C TYR A 96 -11.13 13.81 -15.16
N SER A 97 -11.06 12.84 -14.23
CA SER A 97 -10.87 11.43 -14.59
C SER A 97 -12.02 10.83 -15.39
N LEU A 98 -13.18 11.50 -15.47
CA LEU A 98 -14.34 11.07 -16.25
C LEU A 98 -14.35 11.62 -17.68
N GLU A 99 -13.48 12.57 -17.98
CA GLU A 99 -13.40 13.24 -19.27
C GLU A 99 -12.27 12.64 -20.14
N MET A 100 -12.40 12.82 -21.47
CA MET A 100 -11.35 12.42 -22.41
C MET A 100 -10.28 13.51 -22.49
N HIS A 101 -9.05 13.15 -22.18
CA HIS A 101 -7.90 14.04 -22.20
C HIS A 101 -6.74 13.49 -23.01
N SER A 102 -5.73 14.33 -23.25
CA SER A 102 -4.46 13.88 -23.81
C SER A 102 -3.73 12.95 -22.84
N VAL A 103 -2.91 12.04 -23.37
CA VAL A 103 -2.17 11.04 -22.59
C VAL A 103 -1.40 11.65 -21.39
N PRO A 104 -0.63 12.77 -21.54
CA PRO A 104 0.07 13.37 -20.39
C PRO A 104 -0.87 13.76 -19.25
N ILE A 105 -2.03 14.34 -19.57
CA ILE A 105 -3.00 14.77 -18.58
C ILE A 105 -3.62 13.55 -17.86
N LEU A 106 -3.96 12.50 -18.60
CA LEU A 106 -4.46 11.26 -18.01
C LEU A 106 -3.43 10.62 -17.07
N LEU A 107 -2.16 10.61 -17.47
CA LEU A 107 -1.05 10.11 -16.62
C LEU A 107 -0.93 10.91 -15.31
N GLN A 108 -1.05 12.24 -15.37
CA GLN A 108 -1.03 13.09 -14.18
C GLN A 108 -2.22 12.81 -13.27
N ILE A 109 -3.44 12.77 -13.81
CA ILE A 109 -4.66 12.54 -13.03
C ILE A 109 -4.59 11.16 -12.36
N TYR A 110 -4.36 10.09 -13.13
CA TYR A 110 -4.38 8.75 -12.59
C TYR A 110 -3.18 8.44 -11.71
N GLY A 111 -1.98 8.95 -12.04
CA GLY A 111 -0.82 8.84 -11.18
C GLY A 111 -1.06 9.43 -9.80
N VAL A 112 -1.62 10.64 -9.74
CA VAL A 112 -1.93 11.32 -8.48
C VAL A 112 -3.04 10.59 -7.71
N LEU A 113 -4.17 10.25 -8.35
CA LEU A 113 -5.30 9.60 -7.68
C LEU A 113 -4.94 8.21 -7.14
N ILE A 114 -4.26 7.39 -7.94
CA ILE A 114 -3.82 6.06 -7.50
C ILE A 114 -2.90 6.20 -6.28
N HIS A 115 -1.89 7.06 -6.35
CA HIS A 115 -0.95 7.25 -5.27
C HIS A 115 -1.61 7.82 -4.00
N TYR A 116 -2.49 8.81 -4.15
CA TYR A 116 -3.25 9.42 -3.05
C TYR A 116 -4.09 8.38 -2.31
N TYR A 117 -4.87 7.57 -3.04
CA TYR A 117 -5.71 6.55 -2.42
C TYR A 117 -4.90 5.44 -1.75
N ILE A 118 -3.72 5.10 -2.28
CA ILE A 118 -2.82 4.14 -1.61
C ILE A 118 -2.26 4.71 -0.31
N LEU A 119 -1.82 5.96 -0.27
CA LEU A 119 -1.34 6.59 0.97
C LEU A 119 -2.44 6.67 2.04
N ASN A 120 -3.70 6.89 1.63
CA ASN A 120 -4.86 6.91 2.52
C ASN A 120 -5.47 5.52 2.79
N GLN A 121 -4.79 4.43 2.39
CA GLN A 121 -5.21 3.04 2.58
C GLN A 121 -6.56 2.67 1.93
N ASP A 122 -7.03 3.47 0.97
CA ASP A 122 -8.24 3.21 0.19
C ASP A 122 -7.91 2.42 -1.09
N ILE A 123 -7.62 1.13 -0.90
CA ILE A 123 -7.26 0.22 -1.99
C ILE A 123 -8.40 0.10 -3.02
N LYS A 124 -9.66 0.23 -2.59
CA LYS A 124 -10.82 0.12 -3.48
C LYS A 124 -10.85 1.25 -4.51
N ASN A 125 -10.69 2.49 -4.09
CA ASN A 125 -10.64 3.63 -4.99
C ASN A 125 -9.36 3.62 -5.84
N ALA A 126 -8.21 3.24 -5.27
CA ALA A 126 -6.98 3.05 -6.04
C ALA A 126 -7.17 2.03 -7.18
N ASN A 127 -7.81 0.88 -6.91
CA ASN A 127 -8.15 -0.12 -7.92
C ASN A 127 -9.04 0.44 -9.03
N ARG A 128 -10.09 1.17 -8.65
CA ARG A 128 -11.02 1.79 -9.62
C ARG A 128 -10.28 2.71 -10.59
N HIS A 129 -9.35 3.54 -10.09
CA HIS A 129 -8.57 4.45 -10.95
C HIS A 129 -7.52 3.72 -11.78
N TYR A 130 -6.89 2.68 -11.23
CA TYR A 130 -5.99 1.84 -11.99
C TYR A 130 -6.71 1.17 -13.17
N GLU A 131 -7.84 0.50 -12.95
CA GLU A 131 -8.63 -0.14 -14.02
C GLU A 131 -9.11 0.86 -15.09
N LYS A 132 -9.55 2.05 -14.66
CA LYS A 132 -9.90 3.13 -15.60
C LYS A 132 -8.71 3.57 -16.44
N SER A 133 -7.54 3.71 -15.83
CA SER A 133 -6.32 4.14 -16.53
C SER A 133 -5.92 3.15 -17.62
N LEU A 134 -6.08 1.84 -17.40
CA LEU A 134 -5.81 0.82 -18.42
C LEU A 134 -6.71 0.94 -19.65
N ASN A 135 -7.95 1.40 -19.47
CA ASN A 135 -8.89 1.55 -20.58
C ASN A 135 -8.67 2.83 -21.40
N LEU A 136 -7.99 3.83 -20.84
CA LEU A 136 -7.85 5.16 -21.44
C LEU A 136 -6.42 5.47 -21.90
N LEU A 137 -5.43 4.83 -21.28
CA LEU A 137 -4.04 4.96 -21.66
C LEU A 137 -3.67 3.94 -22.74
N PRO A 138 -2.84 4.30 -23.71
CA PRO A 138 -2.38 3.35 -24.72
C PRO A 138 -1.42 2.32 -24.11
N ASP A 139 -1.45 1.08 -24.64
CA ASP A 139 -0.56 0.00 -24.21
C ASP A 139 0.93 0.30 -24.47
N ARG A 140 1.21 1.18 -25.44
CA ARG A 140 2.57 1.56 -25.85
C ARG A 140 2.66 3.08 -26.04
N GLY A 141 3.87 3.61 -25.98
CA GLY A 141 4.13 5.02 -26.26
C GLY A 141 4.08 5.91 -25.03
N LEU A 142 3.93 5.34 -23.81
CA LEU A 142 4.02 6.13 -22.57
C LEU A 142 5.43 6.69 -22.36
N GLU A 143 6.44 6.07 -22.93
CA GLU A 143 7.84 6.53 -22.95
C GLU A 143 8.03 7.88 -23.64
N TYR A 144 7.10 8.29 -24.49
CA TYR A 144 7.13 9.65 -25.12
C TYR A 144 6.77 10.78 -24.13
N PHE A 145 6.26 10.41 -22.93
CA PHE A 145 5.90 11.35 -21.86
C PHE A 145 6.63 10.98 -20.57
N PRO A 146 7.98 11.04 -20.53
CA PRO A 146 8.78 10.41 -19.48
C PRO A 146 8.47 10.93 -18.08
N GLU A 147 8.25 12.24 -17.91
CA GLU A 147 8.00 12.84 -16.58
C GLU A 147 6.66 12.40 -15.98
N ASP A 148 5.61 12.35 -16.79
CA ASP A 148 4.27 11.97 -16.32
C ASP A 148 4.16 10.46 -16.16
N SER A 149 4.78 9.69 -17.08
CA SER A 149 4.85 8.23 -17.01
C SER A 149 5.67 7.73 -15.84
N LEU A 150 6.76 8.40 -15.50
CA LEU A 150 7.60 8.07 -14.33
C LEU A 150 6.77 8.04 -13.05
N PHE A 151 6.03 9.12 -12.77
CA PHE A 151 5.20 9.19 -11.57
C PHE A 151 4.03 8.19 -11.60
N TYR A 152 3.38 8.02 -12.76
CA TYR A 152 2.33 7.03 -12.94
C TYR A 152 2.83 5.60 -12.68
N PHE A 153 4.00 5.23 -13.21
CA PHE A 153 4.58 3.91 -12.96
C PHE A 153 4.93 3.71 -11.49
N ILE A 154 5.46 4.72 -10.79
CA ILE A 154 5.70 4.65 -9.35
C ILE A 154 4.39 4.44 -8.59
N ALA A 155 3.33 5.18 -8.94
CA ALA A 155 2.01 5.03 -8.32
C ALA A 155 1.42 3.64 -8.53
N CYS A 156 1.51 3.09 -9.76
CA CYS A 156 1.09 1.73 -10.06
C CYS A 156 1.94 0.68 -9.33
N GLY A 157 3.26 0.90 -9.23
CA GLY A 157 4.16 0.06 -8.45
C GLY A 157 3.76 0.00 -6.97
N ASN A 158 3.49 1.15 -6.35
CA ASN A 158 3.01 1.25 -4.97
C ASN A 158 1.65 0.56 -4.78
N TYR A 159 0.74 0.71 -5.75
CA TYR A 159 -0.56 0.03 -5.76
C TYR A 159 -0.39 -1.49 -5.77
N PHE A 160 0.42 -2.05 -6.66
CA PHE A 160 0.65 -3.49 -6.70
C PHE A 160 1.44 -4.01 -5.49
N TYR A 161 2.36 -3.21 -4.95
CA TYR A 161 3.05 -3.54 -3.71
C TYR A 161 2.07 -3.64 -2.53
N SER A 162 1.13 -2.71 -2.40
CA SER A 162 0.09 -2.75 -1.35
C SER A 162 -0.85 -3.96 -1.50
N LYS A 163 -1.13 -4.38 -2.73
CA LYS A 163 -1.86 -5.63 -3.05
C LYS A 163 -1.00 -6.89 -2.93
N GLN A 164 0.25 -6.78 -2.49
CA GLN A 164 1.22 -7.87 -2.39
C GLN A 164 1.51 -8.57 -3.74
N ASN A 165 1.17 -7.97 -4.87
CA ASN A 165 1.58 -8.44 -6.19
C ASN A 165 2.96 -7.89 -6.53
N PHE A 166 4.00 -8.50 -5.94
CA PHE A 166 5.37 -7.99 -6.01
C PHE A 166 5.99 -8.14 -7.40
N ASN A 167 5.53 -9.10 -8.23
CA ASN A 167 5.96 -9.21 -9.63
C ASN A 167 5.55 -7.95 -10.41
N LYS A 168 4.25 -7.61 -10.42
CA LYS A 168 3.77 -6.41 -11.09
C LYS A 168 4.35 -5.12 -10.50
N ALA A 169 4.52 -5.05 -9.18
CA ALA A 169 5.18 -3.92 -8.53
C ALA A 169 6.61 -3.74 -9.05
N ASN A 170 7.39 -4.82 -9.10
CA ASN A 170 8.75 -4.80 -9.65
C ASN A 170 8.78 -4.36 -11.13
N ASP A 171 7.84 -4.83 -11.95
CA ASP A 171 7.78 -4.47 -13.36
C ASP A 171 7.49 -2.98 -13.55
N TYR A 172 6.52 -2.43 -12.81
CA TYR A 172 6.23 -1.00 -12.83
C TYR A 172 7.40 -0.16 -12.33
N TYR A 173 8.04 -0.54 -11.21
CA TYR A 173 9.24 0.16 -10.72
C TYR A 173 10.41 0.06 -11.69
N THR A 174 10.60 -1.07 -12.37
CA THR A 174 11.64 -1.23 -13.39
C THR A 174 11.37 -0.35 -14.62
N ASN A 175 10.10 -0.18 -15.00
CA ASN A 175 9.74 0.77 -16.08
C ASN A 175 9.95 2.21 -15.65
N ALA A 176 9.68 2.55 -14.39
CA ALA A 176 10.00 3.86 -13.83
C ALA A 176 11.50 4.14 -13.83
N ASP A 177 12.34 3.15 -13.44
CA ASP A 177 13.81 3.28 -13.40
C ASP A 177 14.41 3.65 -14.76
N LYS A 178 13.85 3.12 -15.87
CA LYS A 178 14.27 3.45 -17.24
C LYS A 178 14.04 4.91 -17.65
N LEU A 179 13.12 5.61 -16.97
CA LEU A 179 12.73 6.98 -17.27
C LEU A 179 13.41 8.02 -16.36
N LEU A 180 14.16 7.59 -15.33
CA LEU A 180 14.85 8.48 -14.41
C LEU A 180 15.98 9.27 -15.10
N LYS A 181 16.00 10.57 -14.85
CA LYS A 181 17.09 11.49 -15.24
C LYS A 181 18.14 11.57 -14.13
N GLU A 182 19.35 12.03 -14.46
CA GLU A 182 20.47 12.15 -13.49
C GLU A 182 20.12 13.09 -12.34
N GLU A 183 19.39 14.15 -12.59
CA GLU A 183 18.95 15.17 -11.63
C GLU A 183 17.88 14.68 -10.62
N ASP A 184 17.23 13.53 -10.87
CA ASP A 184 16.14 12.99 -10.03
C ASP A 184 16.64 12.33 -8.74
N GLY A 185 17.54 12.96 -7.99
CA GLY A 185 18.24 12.35 -6.85
C GLY A 185 17.32 11.71 -5.81
N ILE A 186 16.38 12.48 -5.23
CA ILE A 186 15.47 11.95 -4.18
C ILE A 186 14.46 10.95 -4.75
N LEU A 187 13.94 11.18 -5.95
CA LEU A 187 13.00 10.28 -6.59
C LEU A 187 13.66 8.94 -6.92
N ARG A 188 14.92 8.98 -7.39
CA ARG A 188 15.76 7.79 -7.62
C ARG A 188 16.02 7.02 -6.34
N ALA A 189 16.34 7.71 -5.24
CA ALA A 189 16.54 7.07 -3.94
C ALA A 189 15.27 6.34 -3.48
N ASN A 190 14.10 7.01 -3.56
CA ASN A 190 12.81 6.43 -3.22
C ASN A 190 12.49 5.20 -4.10
N LEU A 191 12.74 5.29 -5.41
CA LEU A 191 12.49 4.19 -6.33
C LEU A 191 13.42 3.00 -6.07
N TYR A 192 14.71 3.23 -5.81
CA TYR A 192 15.64 2.17 -5.47
C TYR A 192 15.27 1.49 -4.15
N TYR A 193 14.81 2.25 -3.17
CA TYR A 193 14.28 1.67 -1.93
C TYR A 193 13.07 0.78 -2.20
N SER A 194 12.11 1.25 -3.01
CA SER A 194 10.92 0.48 -3.40
C SER A 194 11.28 -0.80 -4.19
N LEU A 195 12.25 -0.71 -5.12
CA LEU A 195 12.79 -1.88 -5.82
C LEU A 195 13.47 -2.87 -4.85
N GLY A 196 14.24 -2.36 -3.88
CA GLY A 196 14.85 -3.19 -2.83
C GLY A 196 13.81 -3.97 -2.05
N LEU A 197 12.72 -3.30 -1.63
CA LEU A 197 11.61 -3.93 -0.92
C LEU A 197 10.85 -4.95 -1.76
N ALA A 198 10.55 -4.64 -3.04
CA ALA A 198 9.85 -5.55 -3.93
C ALA A 198 10.70 -6.82 -4.20
N LYS A 199 11.98 -6.64 -4.50
CA LYS A 199 12.92 -7.76 -4.75
C LYS A 199 13.14 -8.61 -3.51
N GLN A 200 13.11 -8.04 -2.30
CA GLN A 200 13.16 -8.79 -1.04
C GLN A 200 12.00 -9.80 -0.93
N ARG A 201 10.85 -9.48 -1.50
CA ARG A 201 9.67 -10.37 -1.49
C ARG A 201 9.69 -11.42 -2.61
N LEU A 202 10.42 -11.15 -3.70
CA LEU A 202 10.47 -12.01 -4.89
C LEU A 202 11.58 -13.06 -4.81
N PHE A 203 12.73 -12.69 -4.26
CA PHE A 203 13.91 -13.54 -4.31
C PHE A 203 14.19 -14.22 -2.97
N LYS A 204 14.62 -15.48 -3.03
CA LYS A 204 15.05 -16.23 -1.85
C LYS A 204 16.38 -15.67 -1.31
N SER A 205 17.37 -15.43 -2.18
CA SER A 205 18.62 -14.74 -1.82
C SER A 205 18.41 -13.24 -1.87
N GLN A 206 18.89 -12.53 -0.85
CA GLN A 206 18.70 -11.10 -0.69
C GLN A 206 19.80 -10.25 -1.35
N GLN A 207 20.71 -10.83 -2.10
CA GLN A 207 21.84 -10.12 -2.72
C GLN A 207 21.38 -8.98 -3.63
N VAL A 208 20.41 -9.24 -4.52
CA VAL A 208 19.90 -8.22 -5.45
C VAL A 208 19.11 -7.13 -4.71
N SER A 209 18.27 -7.51 -3.74
CA SER A 209 17.52 -6.54 -2.94
C SER A 209 18.45 -5.62 -2.14
N ARG A 210 19.54 -6.17 -1.54
CA ARG A 210 20.56 -5.38 -0.85
C ARG A 210 21.25 -4.37 -1.76
N GLN A 211 21.58 -4.75 -3.02
CA GLN A 211 22.19 -3.82 -3.96
C GLN A 211 21.33 -2.56 -4.20
N TYR A 212 20.03 -2.74 -4.36
CA TYR A 212 19.12 -1.60 -4.52
C TYR A 212 18.96 -0.81 -3.21
N SER A 213 18.88 -1.47 -2.07
CA SER A 213 18.81 -0.80 -0.77
C SER A 213 20.08 -0.01 -0.47
N LEU A 214 21.28 -0.52 -0.81
CA LEU A 214 22.54 0.21 -0.64
C LEU A 214 22.60 1.45 -1.56
N LYS A 215 22.20 1.31 -2.85
CA LYS A 215 22.10 2.47 -3.75
C LYS A 215 21.16 3.55 -3.21
N ALA A 216 20.03 3.14 -2.62
CA ALA A 216 19.11 4.08 -1.97
C ALA A 216 19.75 4.75 -0.76
N TYR A 217 20.47 3.98 0.06
CA TYR A 217 21.17 4.49 1.23
C TYR A 217 22.18 5.57 0.84
N ASP A 218 23.06 5.29 -0.14
CA ASP A 218 24.09 6.22 -0.61
C ASP A 218 23.49 7.54 -1.12
N LEU A 219 22.38 7.45 -1.86
CA LEU A 219 21.66 8.63 -2.34
C LEU A 219 21.03 9.44 -1.19
N TYR A 220 20.39 8.79 -0.22
CA TYR A 220 19.83 9.48 0.94
C TYR A 220 20.94 10.11 1.83
N GLU A 221 22.09 9.45 1.98
CA GLU A 221 23.24 9.98 2.69
C GLU A 221 23.76 11.26 2.02
N ASN A 222 23.98 11.25 0.71
CA ASN A 222 24.40 12.41 -0.07
C ASN A 222 23.40 13.59 0.00
N LEU A 223 22.11 13.28 0.14
CA LEU A 223 21.04 14.27 0.24
C LEU A 223 20.70 14.67 1.69
N ASN A 224 21.34 14.08 2.68
CA ASN A 224 21.11 14.31 4.11
C ASN A 224 19.68 13.96 4.58
N TYR A 225 19.04 12.94 3.99
CA TYR A 225 17.71 12.44 4.37
C TYR A 225 17.80 11.39 5.50
N THR A 226 18.08 11.83 6.73
CA THR A 226 18.37 10.94 7.87
C THR A 226 17.25 9.94 8.17
N SER A 227 15.98 10.36 8.14
CA SER A 227 14.83 9.46 8.40
C SER A 227 14.74 8.32 7.39
N ASN A 228 15.04 8.62 6.10
CA ASN A 228 15.06 7.62 5.05
C ASN A 228 16.27 6.67 5.19
N MET A 229 17.45 7.21 5.59
CA MET A 229 18.63 6.40 5.89
C MET A 229 18.35 5.36 6.97
N ILE A 230 17.69 5.76 8.08
CA ILE A 230 17.30 4.87 9.17
C ILE A 230 16.36 3.75 8.63
N SER A 231 15.38 4.11 7.82
CA SER A 231 14.44 3.15 7.22
C SER A 231 15.15 2.13 6.31
N VAL A 232 16.11 2.59 5.50
CA VAL A 232 16.91 1.71 4.65
C VAL A 232 17.84 0.82 5.47
N LEU A 233 18.52 1.35 6.49
CA LEU A 233 19.38 0.55 7.38
C LEU A 233 18.59 -0.54 8.11
N ASN A 234 17.38 -0.22 8.57
CA ASN A 234 16.48 -1.21 9.16
C ASN A 234 16.11 -2.31 8.14
N THR A 235 15.84 -1.94 6.88
CA THR A 235 15.56 -2.88 5.79
C THR A 235 16.78 -3.74 5.45
N LEU A 236 17.97 -3.15 5.37
CA LEU A 236 19.22 -3.88 5.17
C LEU A 236 19.47 -4.90 6.29
N GLY A 237 19.18 -4.51 7.54
CA GLY A 237 19.21 -5.44 8.68
C GLY A 237 18.35 -6.66 8.47
N VAL A 238 17.11 -6.48 7.98
CA VAL A 238 16.21 -7.59 7.63
C VAL A 238 16.75 -8.40 6.46
N GLN A 239 17.28 -7.78 5.41
CA GLN A 239 17.82 -8.47 4.24
C GLN A 239 19.06 -9.30 4.57
N TYR A 240 19.95 -8.81 5.45
CA TYR A 240 21.07 -9.59 5.97
C TYR A 240 20.61 -10.74 6.86
N TYR A 241 19.61 -10.49 7.74
CA TYR A 241 19.02 -11.53 8.58
C TYR A 241 18.43 -12.69 7.75
N LEU A 242 17.71 -12.39 6.66
CA LEU A 242 17.11 -13.39 5.78
C LEU A 242 18.14 -14.28 5.09
N ASP A 243 19.36 -13.81 4.88
CA ASP A 243 20.49 -14.59 4.36
C ASP A 243 21.36 -15.19 5.49
N ASN A 244 20.90 -15.14 6.76
CA ASN A 244 21.62 -15.60 7.97
C ASN A 244 22.96 -14.88 8.25
N MET A 245 23.14 -13.68 7.70
CA MET A 245 24.31 -12.82 7.92
C MET A 245 24.08 -11.95 9.16
N PHE A 246 24.05 -12.58 10.35
CA PHE A 246 23.58 -11.93 11.58
C PHE A 246 24.47 -10.79 12.07
N ASP A 247 25.78 -10.83 11.82
CA ASP A 247 26.68 -9.78 12.25
C ASP A 247 26.52 -8.51 11.41
N GLU A 248 26.35 -8.66 10.10
CA GLU A 248 26.04 -7.56 9.20
C GLU A 248 24.67 -6.97 9.50
N ALA A 249 23.68 -7.80 9.79
CA ALA A 249 22.35 -7.36 10.22
C ALA A 249 22.45 -6.48 11.49
N LYS A 250 23.19 -6.92 12.51
CA LYS A 250 23.41 -6.15 13.75
C LYS A 250 24.14 -4.82 13.49
N LYS A 251 25.13 -4.80 12.59
CA LYS A 251 25.84 -3.56 12.23
C LYS A 251 24.89 -2.53 11.61
N CYS A 252 24.01 -2.96 10.69
CA CYS A 252 23.01 -2.08 10.07
C CYS A 252 22.05 -1.51 11.12
N LEU A 253 21.51 -2.36 12.01
CA LEU A 253 20.58 -1.93 13.05
C LEU A 253 21.25 -0.99 14.06
N LYS A 254 22.53 -1.24 14.42
CA LYS A 254 23.29 -0.36 15.31
C LYS A 254 23.46 1.02 14.67
N LYS A 255 23.86 1.09 13.39
CA LYS A 255 23.99 2.36 12.67
C LYS A 255 22.64 3.09 12.59
N ALA A 256 21.52 2.37 12.39
CA ALA A 256 20.18 2.95 12.42
C ALA A 256 19.84 3.54 13.81
N GLU A 257 20.17 2.82 14.89
CA GLU A 257 19.93 3.23 16.27
C GLU A 257 20.75 4.50 16.65
N GLU A 258 21.98 4.59 16.17
CA GLU A 258 22.86 5.76 16.37
C GLU A 258 22.34 7.03 15.67
N LEU A 259 21.64 6.88 14.56
CA LEU A 259 21.06 7.99 13.78
C LEU A 259 19.71 8.47 14.30
N ILE A 260 19.06 7.69 15.18
CA ILE A 260 17.70 7.96 15.61
C ILE A 260 17.67 9.05 16.68
N ASN A 261 16.83 10.07 16.47
CA ASN A 261 16.44 10.98 17.53
C ASN A 261 15.22 10.41 18.26
N LEU A 262 15.40 9.99 19.51
CA LEU A 262 14.38 9.29 20.31
C LEU A 262 13.07 10.08 20.46
N ASN A 263 13.13 11.39 20.43
CA ASN A 263 11.96 12.24 20.61
C ASN A 263 11.07 12.30 19.35
N GLU A 264 11.61 11.96 18.18
CA GLU A 264 10.93 12.12 16.90
C GLU A 264 10.50 10.80 16.24
N ASN A 265 11.14 9.67 16.61
CA ASN A 265 11.02 8.41 15.84
C ASN A 265 10.81 7.15 16.69
N GLN A 266 9.89 7.20 17.67
CA GLN A 266 9.59 6.04 18.53
C GLN A 266 9.20 4.78 17.73
N THR A 267 8.40 4.93 16.68
CA THR A 267 7.97 3.79 15.84
C THR A 267 9.17 3.11 15.16
N LEU A 268 10.11 3.89 14.60
CA LEU A 268 11.31 3.32 13.98
C LEU A 268 12.20 2.62 15.04
N MET A 269 12.33 3.18 16.24
CA MET A 269 13.05 2.53 17.32
C MET A 269 12.40 1.19 17.71
N GLY A 270 11.08 1.16 17.82
CA GLY A 270 10.33 -0.07 18.08
C GLY A 270 10.56 -1.14 17.01
N MET A 271 10.59 -0.75 15.74
CA MET A 271 10.90 -1.66 14.62
C MET A 271 12.35 -2.17 14.68
N ILE A 272 13.31 -1.34 15.03
CA ILE A 272 14.73 -1.74 15.21
C ILE A 272 14.84 -2.78 16.34
N LYS A 273 14.21 -2.52 17.49
CA LYS A 273 14.20 -3.48 18.61
C LYS A 273 13.55 -4.81 18.21
N TYR A 274 12.42 -4.76 17.49
CA TYR A 274 11.80 -5.96 16.93
C TYR A 274 12.78 -6.75 16.03
N ASN A 275 13.51 -6.08 15.15
CA ASN A 275 14.45 -6.73 14.25
C ASN A 275 15.68 -7.29 14.98
N TYR A 276 16.16 -6.66 16.05
CA TYR A 276 17.14 -7.30 16.95
C TYR A 276 16.58 -8.59 17.55
N GLY A 277 15.34 -8.56 18.02
CA GLY A 277 14.65 -9.77 18.52
C GLY A 277 14.64 -10.90 17.49
N ARG A 278 14.33 -10.58 16.22
CA ARG A 278 14.35 -11.54 15.10
C ARG A 278 15.76 -12.11 14.85
N ILE A 279 16.80 -11.28 14.91
CA ILE A 279 18.19 -11.72 14.73
C ILE A 279 18.59 -12.67 15.86
N TYR A 280 18.31 -12.35 17.12
CA TYR A 280 18.65 -13.21 18.25
C TYR A 280 17.82 -14.49 18.27
N GLN A 281 16.56 -14.46 17.84
CA GLN A 281 15.75 -15.65 17.61
C GLN A 281 16.39 -16.56 16.55
N GLY A 282 16.83 -16.01 15.42
CA GLY A 282 17.55 -16.74 14.38
C GLY A 282 18.88 -17.38 14.86
N MET A 283 19.56 -16.71 15.79
CA MET A 283 20.76 -17.21 16.48
C MET A 283 20.43 -18.22 17.59
N LYS A 284 19.16 -18.47 17.89
CA LYS A 284 18.65 -19.30 19.01
C LYS A 284 19.06 -18.76 20.40
N ASP A 285 19.35 -17.48 20.51
CA ASP A 285 19.56 -16.78 21.77
C ASP A 285 18.21 -16.24 22.25
N PHE A 286 17.42 -17.09 22.85
CA PHE A 286 16.03 -16.82 23.21
C PHE A 286 15.91 -15.76 24.31
N ASP A 287 16.85 -15.70 25.25
CA ASP A 287 16.81 -14.71 26.33
C ASP A 287 16.93 -13.29 25.78
N ARG A 288 17.90 -13.06 24.91
CA ARG A 288 18.05 -11.74 24.25
C ARG A 288 16.90 -11.47 23.28
N ALA A 289 16.40 -12.49 22.55
CA ALA A 289 15.26 -12.31 21.66
C ALA A 289 14.03 -11.82 22.43
N ILE A 290 13.71 -12.46 23.57
CA ILE A 290 12.59 -12.07 24.44
C ILE A 290 12.78 -10.63 24.92
N ALA A 291 13.94 -10.29 25.47
CA ALA A 291 14.22 -8.94 25.96
C ALA A 291 13.98 -7.87 24.87
N TYR A 292 14.48 -8.09 23.66
CA TYR A 292 14.27 -7.16 22.55
C TYR A 292 12.81 -7.08 22.05
N PHE A 293 12.09 -8.18 22.03
CA PHE A 293 10.67 -8.16 21.68
C PHE A 293 9.83 -7.46 22.75
N GLU A 294 10.14 -7.64 24.04
CA GLU A 294 9.47 -6.94 25.14
C GLU A 294 9.78 -5.42 25.10
N ASP A 295 11.02 -5.03 24.80
CA ASP A 295 11.37 -3.61 24.60
C ASP A 295 10.61 -3.00 23.41
N SER A 296 10.53 -3.73 22.29
CA SER A 296 9.74 -3.30 21.15
C SER A 296 8.25 -3.16 21.52
N LEU A 297 7.70 -4.10 22.28
CA LEU A 297 6.32 -4.07 22.74
C LEU A 297 6.03 -2.85 23.62
N LYS A 298 6.95 -2.49 24.53
CA LYS A 298 6.85 -1.30 25.39
C LYS A 298 6.87 -0.01 24.57
N ILE A 299 7.78 0.10 23.59
CA ILE A 299 7.91 1.28 22.74
C ILE A 299 6.65 1.47 21.89
N ASN A 300 6.10 0.38 21.36
CA ASN A 300 4.97 0.40 20.45
C ASN A 300 3.59 0.34 21.13
N GLN A 301 3.47 0.71 22.40
CA GLN A 301 2.21 0.61 23.17
C GLN A 301 1.01 1.27 22.48
N ASN A 302 1.24 2.39 21.79
CA ASN A 302 0.20 3.17 21.12
C ASN A 302 -0.05 2.75 19.66
N SER A 303 0.75 1.83 19.10
CA SER A 303 0.61 1.36 17.73
C SER A 303 0.16 -0.09 17.69
N LYS A 304 -1.14 -0.31 17.49
CA LYS A 304 -1.73 -1.65 17.43
C LYS A 304 -1.01 -2.57 16.43
N LYS A 305 -0.64 -2.04 15.26
CA LYS A 305 0.01 -2.81 14.20
C LYS A 305 1.40 -3.31 14.61
N GLU A 306 2.26 -2.42 15.09
CA GLU A 306 3.63 -2.75 15.51
C GLU A 306 3.63 -3.63 16.75
N LYS A 307 2.65 -3.43 17.66
CA LYS A 307 2.43 -4.30 18.82
C LYS A 307 2.19 -5.76 18.43
N VAL A 308 1.38 -6.01 17.38
CA VAL A 308 1.12 -7.37 16.88
C VAL A 308 2.40 -8.06 16.43
N TYR A 309 3.32 -7.37 15.76
CA TYR A 309 4.60 -7.97 15.36
C TYR A 309 5.44 -8.40 16.57
N SER A 310 5.53 -7.55 17.61
CA SER A 310 6.29 -7.87 18.82
C SER A 310 5.67 -9.06 19.56
N LEU A 311 4.34 -9.08 19.69
CA LEU A 311 3.60 -10.21 20.27
C LEU A 311 3.84 -11.51 19.50
N ARG A 312 3.82 -11.46 18.16
CA ARG A 312 4.12 -12.61 17.30
C ARG A 312 5.52 -13.15 17.58
N GLY A 313 6.55 -12.29 17.66
CA GLY A 313 7.91 -12.71 18.00
C GLY A 313 7.98 -13.42 19.35
N LEU A 314 7.32 -12.89 20.39
CA LEU A 314 7.24 -13.53 21.71
C LEU A 314 6.52 -14.88 21.65
N ILE A 315 5.40 -14.99 20.93
CA ILE A 315 4.66 -16.25 20.76
C ILE A 315 5.56 -17.31 20.11
N GLU A 316 6.26 -16.96 19.04
CA GLU A 316 7.15 -17.87 18.33
C GLU A 316 8.28 -18.38 19.26
N VAL A 317 8.96 -17.48 19.98
CA VAL A 317 10.06 -17.87 20.91
C VAL A 317 9.53 -18.70 22.06
N TYR A 318 8.44 -18.31 22.72
CA TYR A 318 7.89 -19.11 23.82
C TYR A 318 7.31 -20.46 23.36
N SER A 319 6.88 -20.57 22.10
CA SER A 319 6.49 -21.86 21.48
C SER A 319 7.69 -22.80 21.34
N GLU A 320 8.84 -22.29 20.88
CA GLU A 320 10.09 -23.07 20.80
C GLU A 320 10.56 -23.53 22.20
N LEU A 321 10.42 -22.67 23.21
CA LEU A 321 10.69 -22.99 24.62
C LEU A 321 9.62 -23.85 25.28
N LYS A 322 8.53 -24.21 24.57
CA LYS A 322 7.37 -24.97 25.06
C LYS A 322 6.68 -24.35 26.29
N ASN A 323 6.81 -23.02 26.45
CA ASN A 323 6.14 -22.31 27.55
C ASN A 323 4.73 -21.90 27.11
N TRP A 324 3.81 -22.87 27.12
CA TRP A 324 2.44 -22.71 26.64
C TRP A 324 1.62 -21.66 27.39
N ASN A 325 1.93 -21.43 28.68
CA ASN A 325 1.25 -20.35 29.44
C ASN A 325 1.54 -18.97 28.85
N LYS A 326 2.79 -18.67 28.57
CA LYS A 326 3.19 -17.40 27.91
C LYS A 326 2.66 -17.33 26.49
N VAL A 327 2.71 -18.42 25.72
CA VAL A 327 2.11 -18.48 24.37
C VAL A 327 0.65 -18.07 24.41
N ASN A 328 -0.15 -18.64 25.32
CA ASN A 328 -1.59 -18.37 25.39
C ASN A 328 -1.88 -16.90 25.77
N ILE A 329 -1.10 -16.33 26.71
CA ILE A 329 -1.27 -14.92 27.12
C ILE A 329 -1.06 -14.00 25.92
N TYR A 330 0.10 -14.08 25.27
CA TYR A 330 0.43 -13.20 24.13
C TYR A 330 -0.43 -13.46 22.90
N LEU A 331 -0.85 -14.71 22.67
CA LEU A 331 -1.73 -15.07 21.57
C LEU A 331 -3.12 -14.46 21.74
N ASN A 332 -3.72 -14.53 22.92
CA ASN A 332 -5.03 -13.91 23.19
C ASN A 332 -4.98 -12.41 22.98
N GLU A 333 -3.92 -11.75 23.43
CA GLU A 333 -3.72 -10.32 23.21
C GLU A 333 -3.59 -10.00 21.71
N ALA A 334 -2.80 -10.78 20.96
CA ALA A 334 -2.62 -10.58 19.52
C ALA A 334 -3.94 -10.78 18.75
N ILE A 335 -4.73 -11.81 19.07
CA ILE A 335 -6.03 -12.07 18.46
C ILE A 335 -6.97 -10.89 18.70
N GLN A 336 -7.10 -10.43 19.94
CA GLN A 336 -7.96 -9.29 20.27
C GLN A 336 -7.58 -8.03 19.47
N ILE A 337 -6.28 -7.75 19.32
CA ILE A 337 -5.84 -6.58 18.56
C ILE A 337 -6.17 -6.72 17.07
N VAL A 338 -5.94 -7.89 16.45
CA VAL A 338 -6.19 -8.04 15.01
C VAL A 338 -7.67 -8.09 14.66
N GLU A 339 -8.54 -8.52 15.58
CA GLU A 339 -9.99 -8.42 15.42
C GLU A 339 -10.48 -6.97 15.38
N ASP A 340 -9.83 -6.08 16.14
CA ASP A 340 -10.10 -4.63 16.11
C ASP A 340 -9.56 -3.95 14.85
N LEU A 341 -8.60 -4.57 14.14
CA LEU A 341 -7.93 -4.00 12.97
C LEU A 341 -8.55 -4.47 11.64
N ASN A 342 -9.87 -4.36 11.49
CA ASN A 342 -10.65 -4.87 10.34
C ASN A 342 -10.12 -4.49 8.95
N HIS A 343 -9.35 -3.38 8.82
CA HIS A 343 -8.77 -2.92 7.56
C HIS A 343 -7.42 -3.58 7.23
N LEU A 344 -6.77 -4.24 8.19
CA LEU A 344 -5.47 -4.90 8.02
C LEU A 344 -5.63 -6.42 7.90
N THR A 345 -6.37 -6.85 6.88
CA THR A 345 -6.72 -8.25 6.60
C THR A 345 -5.52 -9.19 6.65
N TYR A 346 -4.35 -8.75 6.19
CA TYR A 346 -3.13 -9.57 6.17
C TYR A 346 -2.62 -9.88 7.59
N LEU A 347 -2.71 -8.95 8.55
CA LEU A 347 -2.31 -9.20 9.95
C LEU A 347 -3.24 -10.20 10.62
N TYR A 348 -4.54 -10.10 10.37
CA TYR A 348 -5.50 -11.08 10.84
C TYR A 348 -5.13 -12.48 10.34
N VAL A 349 -4.93 -12.63 9.02
CA VAL A 349 -4.55 -13.91 8.42
C VAL A 349 -3.23 -14.44 8.98
N ASP A 350 -2.24 -13.56 9.19
CA ASP A 350 -0.92 -13.91 9.70
C ASP A 350 -0.98 -14.46 11.15
N ILE A 351 -1.75 -13.82 12.03
CA ILE A 351 -1.95 -14.31 13.41
C ILE A 351 -2.79 -15.59 13.42
N ARG A 352 -3.84 -15.70 12.62
CA ARG A 352 -4.65 -16.92 12.53
C ARG A 352 -3.86 -18.09 11.93
N ALA A 353 -2.94 -17.84 10.99
CA ALA A 353 -2.01 -18.86 10.50
C ALA A 353 -1.05 -19.34 11.61
N LEU A 354 -0.57 -18.43 12.47
CA LEU A 354 0.21 -18.79 13.64
C LEU A 354 -0.60 -19.68 14.62
N VAL A 355 -1.88 -19.37 14.84
CA VAL A 355 -2.79 -20.23 15.62
C VAL A 355 -2.85 -21.64 15.02
N ALA A 356 -3.01 -21.76 13.70
CA ALA A 356 -3.02 -23.05 13.02
C ALA A 356 -1.69 -23.82 13.24
N GLU A 357 -0.55 -23.16 13.07
CA GLU A 357 0.76 -23.75 13.31
C GLU A 357 0.91 -24.27 14.76
N LEU A 358 0.41 -23.52 15.74
CA LEU A 358 0.42 -23.93 17.15
C LEU A 358 -0.45 -25.18 17.39
N TYR A 359 -1.60 -25.34 16.74
CA TYR A 359 -2.38 -26.57 16.77
C TYR A 359 -1.57 -27.75 16.21
N LYS A 360 -0.92 -27.54 15.06
CA LYS A 360 -0.08 -28.56 14.43
C LYS A 360 1.08 -28.99 15.34
N ILE A 361 1.78 -28.06 15.99
CA ILE A 361 2.88 -28.34 16.92
C ILE A 361 2.38 -29.16 18.14
N ARG A 362 1.15 -28.90 18.59
CA ARG A 362 0.50 -29.65 19.68
C ARG A 362 -0.07 -30.99 19.25
N GLY A 363 -0.01 -31.36 17.97
CA GLY A 363 -0.55 -32.60 17.41
C GLY A 363 -2.05 -32.59 17.14
N ASP A 364 -2.71 -31.43 17.29
CA ASP A 364 -4.13 -31.25 16.97
C ASP A 364 -4.31 -30.98 15.48
N CYS A 365 -4.21 -32.01 14.66
CA CYS A 365 -4.35 -31.93 13.21
C CYS A 365 -5.75 -31.48 12.79
N TYR A 366 -6.79 -31.86 13.54
CA TYR A 366 -8.17 -31.46 13.21
C TYR A 366 -8.37 -29.92 13.30
N SER A 367 -7.95 -29.33 14.43
CA SER A 367 -8.03 -27.88 14.61
C SER A 367 -7.13 -27.13 13.64
N TYR A 368 -5.95 -27.67 13.32
CA TYR A 368 -5.07 -27.12 12.27
C TYR A 368 -5.78 -27.04 10.91
N GLU A 369 -6.35 -28.16 10.46
CA GLU A 369 -7.02 -28.23 9.16
C GLU A 369 -8.21 -27.28 9.07
N LYS A 370 -9.04 -27.25 10.12
CA LYS A 370 -10.21 -26.38 10.24
C LYS A 370 -9.81 -24.89 10.17
N GLU A 371 -8.81 -24.51 10.94
CA GLU A 371 -8.31 -23.15 10.97
C GLU A 371 -7.74 -22.73 9.61
N MET A 372 -6.90 -23.58 9.00
CA MET A 372 -6.33 -23.32 7.67
C MET A 372 -7.40 -23.15 6.59
N GLN A 373 -8.46 -23.96 6.61
CA GLN A 373 -9.59 -23.82 5.67
C GLN A 373 -10.31 -22.48 5.84
N GLN A 374 -10.53 -22.07 7.09
CA GLN A 374 -11.20 -20.80 7.40
C GLN A 374 -10.40 -19.60 6.92
N ILE A 375 -9.09 -19.56 7.19
CA ILE A 375 -8.24 -18.45 6.76
C ILE A 375 -8.02 -18.41 5.25
N ILE A 376 -7.98 -19.54 4.56
CA ILE A 376 -7.95 -19.58 3.08
C ILE A 376 -9.25 -18.99 2.52
N SER A 377 -10.42 -19.42 3.05
CA SER A 377 -11.71 -18.86 2.62
C SER A 377 -11.83 -17.36 2.91
N TYR A 378 -11.35 -16.90 4.07
CA TYR A 378 -11.30 -15.49 4.42
C TYR A 378 -10.38 -14.70 3.49
N SER A 379 -9.20 -15.23 3.17
CA SER A 379 -8.24 -14.62 2.25
C SER A 379 -8.81 -14.50 0.82
N GLN A 380 -9.59 -15.49 0.37
CA GLN A 380 -10.29 -15.45 -0.93
C GLN A 380 -11.32 -14.32 -0.99
N LYS A 381 -12.10 -14.13 0.08
CA LYS A 381 -13.10 -13.04 0.15
C LYS A 381 -12.48 -11.64 0.17
N ASN A 382 -11.22 -11.53 0.55
CA ASN A 382 -10.50 -10.27 0.70
C ASN A 382 -9.36 -10.09 -0.31
N ASP A 383 -9.34 -10.88 -1.40
CA ASP A 383 -8.38 -10.78 -2.51
C ASP A 383 -6.90 -10.84 -2.10
N GLN A 384 -6.57 -11.61 -1.05
CA GLN A 384 -5.19 -11.75 -0.54
C GLN A 384 -4.44 -12.87 -1.30
N LEU A 385 -4.16 -12.64 -2.58
CA LEU A 385 -3.71 -13.66 -3.53
C LEU A 385 -2.48 -14.45 -3.08
N LEU A 386 -1.44 -13.77 -2.57
CA LEU A 386 -0.21 -14.44 -2.12
C LEU A 386 -0.44 -15.30 -0.87
N LEU A 387 -1.26 -14.82 0.06
CA LEU A 387 -1.60 -15.58 1.27
C LEU A 387 -2.41 -16.82 0.90
N ILE A 388 -3.35 -16.70 -0.03
CA ILE A 388 -4.12 -17.85 -0.54
C ILE A 388 -3.17 -18.90 -1.11
N LYS A 389 -2.22 -18.50 -1.97
CA LYS A 389 -1.25 -19.42 -2.57
C LYS A 389 -0.43 -20.13 -1.50
N LYS A 390 0.20 -19.35 -0.59
CA LYS A 390 1.05 -19.89 0.48
C LYS A 390 0.28 -20.86 1.39
N LEU A 391 -0.85 -20.42 1.95
CA LEU A 391 -1.65 -21.21 2.88
C LEU A 391 -2.22 -22.48 2.22
N SER A 392 -2.61 -22.38 0.94
CA SER A 392 -3.10 -23.54 0.20
C SER A 392 -2.01 -24.58 -0.04
N ILE A 393 -0.77 -24.15 -0.34
CA ILE A 393 0.38 -25.06 -0.45
C ILE A 393 0.68 -25.72 0.89
N ASP A 394 0.70 -24.96 2.00
CA ASP A 394 0.99 -25.48 3.33
C ASP A 394 -0.04 -26.54 3.76
N LEU A 395 -1.33 -26.26 3.51
CA LEU A 395 -2.41 -27.21 3.80
C LEU A 395 -2.38 -28.42 2.86
N ALA A 396 -2.04 -28.24 1.57
CA ALA A 396 -1.88 -29.33 0.62
C ALA A 396 -0.72 -30.27 1.02
N ASN A 397 0.41 -29.71 1.44
CA ASN A 397 1.57 -30.48 1.94
C ASN A 397 1.19 -31.29 3.20
N HIS A 398 0.40 -30.70 4.10
CA HIS A 398 -0.11 -31.44 5.27
C HIS A 398 -0.98 -32.61 4.83
N TYR A 399 -2.00 -32.42 3.97
CA TYR A 399 -2.83 -33.50 3.48
C TYR A 399 -2.05 -34.57 2.73
N PHE A 400 -1.03 -34.17 1.97
CA PHE A 400 -0.13 -35.13 1.31
C PHE A 400 0.62 -35.99 2.32
N SER A 401 1.15 -35.40 3.42
CA SER A 401 1.90 -36.12 4.45
C SER A 401 1.05 -37.12 5.23
N VAL A 402 -0.26 -36.90 5.31
CA VAL A 402 -1.22 -37.82 5.96
C VAL A 402 -1.94 -38.77 4.98
N ASN A 403 -1.44 -38.86 3.73
CA ASN A 403 -1.99 -39.67 2.62
C ASN A 403 -3.40 -39.31 2.17
N ALA A 404 -3.90 -38.13 2.48
CA ALA A 404 -5.18 -37.58 2.03
C ALA A 404 -5.06 -36.93 0.64
N TYR A 405 -4.63 -37.67 -0.36
CA TYR A 405 -4.23 -37.18 -1.69
C TYR A 405 -5.32 -36.38 -2.43
N LYS A 406 -6.59 -36.74 -2.27
CA LYS A 406 -7.70 -36.01 -2.88
C LYS A 406 -7.80 -34.57 -2.34
N MET A 407 -7.60 -34.41 -1.03
CA MET A 407 -7.60 -33.09 -0.40
C MET A 407 -6.33 -32.32 -0.76
N ALA A 408 -5.17 -32.97 -0.78
CA ALA A 408 -3.92 -32.36 -1.23
C ALA A 408 -4.05 -31.79 -2.65
N ALA A 409 -4.57 -32.59 -3.60
CA ALA A 409 -4.79 -32.15 -4.98
C ALA A 409 -5.74 -30.96 -5.08
N LYS A 410 -6.82 -30.92 -4.30
CA LYS A 410 -7.74 -29.77 -4.22
C LYS A 410 -7.03 -28.48 -3.84
N TYR A 411 -6.18 -28.51 -2.81
CA TYR A 411 -5.50 -27.31 -2.34
C TYR A 411 -4.31 -26.91 -3.21
N TYR A 412 -3.60 -27.83 -3.86
CA TYR A 412 -2.65 -27.53 -4.90
C TYR A 412 -3.32 -26.83 -6.10
N GLN A 413 -4.48 -27.32 -6.53
CA GLN A 413 -5.26 -26.64 -7.58
C GLN A 413 -5.69 -25.23 -7.17
N THR A 414 -6.05 -25.05 -5.88
CA THR A 414 -6.38 -23.71 -5.36
C THR A 414 -5.15 -22.81 -5.44
N ALA A 415 -3.96 -23.27 -5.07
CA ALA A 415 -2.72 -22.50 -5.15
C ALA A 415 -2.38 -22.10 -6.60
N LEU A 416 -2.53 -23.01 -7.56
CA LEU A 416 -2.24 -22.76 -8.99
C LEU A 416 -3.18 -21.74 -9.64
N LYS A 417 -4.45 -21.63 -9.21
CA LYS A 417 -5.40 -20.63 -9.72
C LYS A 417 -4.95 -19.18 -9.47
N PHE A 418 -4.02 -18.96 -8.54
CA PHE A 418 -3.52 -17.65 -8.14
C PHE A 418 -2.03 -17.48 -8.48
N GLU A 419 -1.57 -18.12 -9.54
CA GLU A 419 -0.18 -18.04 -10.04
C GLU A 419 0.11 -16.83 -10.94
N ASN A 420 -0.91 -16.08 -11.37
CA ASN A 420 -0.79 -14.96 -12.30
C ASN A 420 -0.75 -13.60 -11.62
#